data_6e6aada2a5333c1dbb98eca679745db9
#
_entry.id   6e6aada2a5333c1dbb98eca679745db9
#
_cell.length_a   1.000
_cell.length_b   1.000
_cell.length_c   1.000
_cell.angle_alpha   90.00
_cell.angle_beta   90.00
_cell.angle_gamma   90.00
#
_symmetry.space_group_name_H-M   'P 1'
#
loop_
_entity.id
_entity.type
_entity.pdbx_description
1 polymer ?
#
loop_
_entity_poly.entity_id
_entity_poly.type
_entity_poly.pdbx_seq_one_letter_code
_entity_poly.pdbx_strand_id
1 'polypeptide(L)'
;MKRFKWPLLLLVIGALGVACKNKGEALPPTEAQDTPAALSAERLQDSIQKLSDELAEERYFDIRFNEDGRYFFHENGIDDPEEFVRQQLMATNVTKDENHPLISYRPRRNAKFQINKIKLLNHRWVICDFSDGLDWGELLIKMTLNDDKTLSFDVLDQTLYVSEQKP
;
A
#
# COMPACT_ATOMS: atom_id res chain seq x y z
N MET A 1 -46.11 -37.00 -22.26
CA MET A 1 -47.02 -37.03 -23.39
C MET A 1 -47.95 -35.83 -23.32
N LYS A 2 -47.76 -34.83 -24.22
CA LYS A 2 -48.82 -33.96 -24.80
C LYS A 2 -48.08 -32.99 -25.72
N ARG A 3 -48.21 -33.27 -27.01
CA ARG A 3 -47.71 -32.45 -28.11
C ARG A 3 -48.69 -31.31 -28.32
N PHE A 4 -48.18 -30.06 -28.31
CA PHE A 4 -48.97 -28.88 -28.70
C PHE A 4 -48.52 -28.47 -30.09
N LYS A 5 -49.40 -28.65 -31.05
CA LYS A 5 -49.26 -28.25 -32.47
C LYS A 5 -49.85 -26.84 -32.60
N TRP A 6 -49.09 -25.90 -33.15
CA TRP A 6 -49.58 -24.61 -33.58
C TRP A 6 -49.68 -24.55 -35.08
N PRO A 7 -50.78 -24.12 -35.61
CA PRO A 7 -50.98 -24.06 -37.08
C PRO A 7 -50.39 -22.76 -37.64
N LEU A 8 -49.86 -22.95 -38.87
CA LEU A 8 -49.44 -21.94 -39.84
C LEU A 8 -50.59 -20.98 -40.16
N LEU A 9 -50.35 -19.69 -40.06
CA LEU A 9 -51.20 -18.68 -40.69
C LEU A 9 -50.30 -17.87 -41.69
N LEU A 10 -50.48 -18.20 -42.96
CA LEU A 10 -49.98 -17.46 -44.10
C LEU A 10 -50.87 -16.23 -44.30
N LEU A 11 -50.27 -15.06 -44.27
CA LEU A 11 -50.92 -13.84 -44.74
C LEU A 11 -49.98 -13.15 -45.77
N VAL A 12 -50.39 -13.36 -47.01
CA VAL A 12 -49.86 -12.68 -48.20
C VAL A 12 -50.47 -11.29 -48.26
N ILE A 13 -49.67 -10.24 -48.18
CA ILE A 13 -50.12 -8.89 -48.60
C ILE A 13 -49.04 -8.27 -49.51
N GLY A 14 -49.60 -7.83 -50.61
CA GLY A 14 -48.95 -7.47 -51.85
C GLY A 14 -48.00 -6.29 -51.85
N ALA A 15 -47.29 -6.31 -52.90
CA ALA A 15 -46.31 -5.35 -53.37
C ALA A 15 -46.97 -3.98 -53.65
N LEU A 16 -46.34 -2.92 -53.22
CA LEU A 16 -46.31 -1.64 -53.91
C LEU A 16 -44.91 -1.08 -53.84
N GLY A 17 -44.24 -1.14 -54.94
CA GLY A 17 -42.89 -0.56 -55.08
C GLY A 17 -42.99 0.96 -55.20
N VAL A 18 -42.22 1.63 -54.38
CA VAL A 18 -41.79 3.00 -54.60
C VAL A 18 -40.28 2.99 -54.64
N ALA A 19 -39.71 3.02 -55.81
CA ALA A 19 -38.27 3.18 -56.04
C ALA A 19 -37.90 4.64 -55.74
N CYS A 20 -37.47 4.93 -54.52
CA CYS A 20 -36.67 6.12 -54.22
C CYS A 20 -35.21 5.82 -54.47
N LYS A 21 -34.71 6.29 -55.58
CA LYS A 21 -33.31 6.30 -55.96
C LYS A 21 -32.59 7.37 -55.17
N ASN A 22 -32.22 7.06 -53.91
CA ASN A 22 -31.32 7.93 -53.16
C ASN A 22 -29.89 7.57 -53.54
N LYS A 23 -29.24 8.49 -54.24
CA LYS A 23 -27.80 8.57 -54.35
C LYS A 23 -27.24 8.60 -52.91
N GLY A 24 -26.63 7.49 -52.51
CA GLY A 24 -25.82 7.44 -51.28
C GLY A 24 -24.60 8.34 -51.49
N GLU A 25 -24.70 9.54 -51.01
CA GLU A 25 -23.55 10.35 -50.69
C GLU A 25 -22.90 9.69 -49.49
N ALA A 26 -21.75 9.06 -49.71
CA ALA A 26 -20.94 8.54 -48.62
C ALA A 26 -20.54 9.76 -47.75
N LEU A 27 -21.10 9.80 -46.57
CA LEU A 27 -20.61 10.71 -45.52
C LEU A 27 -19.12 10.40 -45.30
N PRO A 28 -18.26 11.43 -45.28
CA PRO A 28 -16.86 11.21 -44.96
C PRO A 28 -16.79 10.56 -43.56
N PRO A 29 -15.77 9.73 -43.26
CA PRO A 29 -15.61 9.15 -41.94
C PRO A 29 -15.60 10.32 -40.95
N THR A 30 -16.55 10.32 -40.02
CA THR A 30 -16.56 11.25 -38.91
C THR A 30 -15.27 11.00 -38.15
N GLU A 31 -14.27 11.87 -38.31
CA GLU A 31 -13.16 11.93 -37.38
C GLU A 31 -13.78 12.00 -36.01
N ALA A 32 -13.42 11.07 -35.15
CA ALA A 32 -13.85 11.06 -33.76
C ALA A 32 -13.38 12.38 -33.15
N GLN A 33 -14.27 13.39 -33.14
CA GLN A 33 -14.01 14.63 -32.43
C GLN A 33 -13.87 14.25 -30.96
N ASP A 34 -12.68 14.37 -30.45
CA ASP A 34 -12.40 14.25 -29.01
C ASP A 34 -13.33 15.21 -28.28
N THR A 35 -14.39 14.67 -27.73
CA THR A 35 -15.34 15.46 -26.95
C THR A 35 -14.61 15.95 -25.69
N PRO A 36 -14.93 17.15 -25.18
CA PRO A 36 -14.31 17.67 -23.93
C PRO A 36 -14.37 16.66 -22.77
N ALA A 37 -15.40 15.82 -22.75
CA ALA A 37 -15.55 14.74 -21.77
C ALA A 37 -14.53 13.61 -21.97
N ALA A 38 -14.22 13.22 -23.21
CA ALA A 38 -13.20 12.19 -23.51
C ALA A 38 -11.80 12.68 -23.10
N LEU A 39 -11.45 13.92 -23.45
CA LEU A 39 -10.18 14.55 -23.04
C LEU A 39 -10.06 14.69 -21.51
N SER A 40 -11.15 14.93 -20.81
CA SER A 40 -11.14 14.99 -19.34
C SER A 40 -10.97 13.61 -18.71
N ALA A 41 -11.58 12.57 -19.29
CA ALA A 41 -11.44 11.19 -18.85
C ALA A 41 -10.00 10.67 -19.05
N GLU A 42 -9.38 10.94 -20.18
CA GLU A 42 -8.00 10.60 -20.47
C GLU A 42 -7.02 11.26 -19.48
N ARG A 43 -7.16 12.56 -19.26
CA ARG A 43 -6.34 13.28 -18.27
C ARG A 43 -6.51 12.75 -16.84
N LEU A 44 -7.73 12.35 -16.48
CA LEU A 44 -7.99 11.74 -15.18
C LEU A 44 -7.31 10.37 -15.08
N GLN A 45 -7.35 9.57 -16.13
CA GLN A 45 -6.71 8.27 -16.19
C GLN A 45 -5.19 8.38 -16.11
N ASP A 46 -4.58 9.33 -16.84
CA ASP A 46 -3.15 9.64 -16.75
C ASP A 46 -2.75 10.06 -15.33
N SER A 47 -3.57 10.88 -14.68
CA SER A 47 -3.33 11.32 -13.31
C SER A 47 -3.41 10.17 -12.32
N ILE A 48 -4.37 9.26 -12.48
CA ILE A 48 -4.50 8.05 -11.67
C ILE A 48 -3.29 7.15 -11.86
N GLN A 49 -2.86 6.93 -13.09
CA GLN A 49 -1.68 6.11 -13.38
C GLN A 49 -0.43 6.71 -12.72
N LYS A 50 -0.19 8.01 -12.90
CA LYS A 50 0.95 8.70 -12.31
C LYS A 50 0.95 8.59 -10.78
N LEU A 51 -0.19 8.84 -10.14
CA LEU A 51 -0.32 8.71 -8.68
C LEU A 51 -0.14 7.26 -8.21
N SER A 52 -0.56 6.28 -9.00
CA SER A 52 -0.35 4.86 -8.72
C SER A 52 1.13 4.48 -8.76
N ASP A 53 1.85 5.00 -9.76
CA ASP A 53 3.28 4.75 -9.92
C ASP A 53 4.07 5.42 -8.80
N GLU A 54 3.77 6.68 -8.47
CA GLU A 54 4.36 7.39 -7.33
C GLU A 54 4.10 6.63 -6.01
N LEU A 55 2.88 6.15 -5.81
CA LEU A 55 2.53 5.38 -4.63
C LEU A 55 3.26 4.02 -4.56
N ALA A 56 3.50 3.38 -5.70
CA ALA A 56 4.27 2.13 -5.78
C ALA A 56 5.73 2.36 -5.36
N GLU A 57 6.35 3.44 -5.80
CA GLU A 57 7.71 3.84 -5.40
C GLU A 57 7.79 4.13 -3.90
N GLU A 58 6.85 4.91 -3.37
CA GLU A 58 6.79 5.22 -1.93
C GLU A 58 6.61 3.97 -1.04
N ARG A 59 5.97 2.94 -1.58
CA ARG A 59 5.70 1.69 -0.85
C ARG A 59 6.76 0.63 -1.04
N TYR A 60 7.77 0.86 -1.86
CA TYR A 60 8.78 -0.15 -2.19
C TYR A 60 9.45 -0.76 -0.95
N PHE A 61 9.76 0.05 0.06
CA PHE A 61 10.34 -0.40 1.33
C PHE A 61 9.29 -0.63 2.44
N ASP A 62 8.09 -1.02 2.09
CA ASP A 62 7.05 -1.37 3.06
C ASP A 62 6.79 -2.87 3.02
N ILE A 63 6.86 -3.55 4.17
CA ILE A 63 6.65 -5.01 4.27
C ILE A 63 5.32 -5.46 3.65
N ARG A 64 4.29 -4.61 3.70
CA ARG A 64 2.97 -4.93 3.14
C ARG A 64 3.00 -5.19 1.63
N PHE A 65 4.01 -4.64 0.93
CA PHE A 65 4.20 -4.73 -0.51
C PHE A 65 5.46 -5.53 -0.89
N ASN A 66 6.22 -6.00 0.10
CA ASN A 66 7.40 -6.84 -0.08
C ASN A 66 7.00 -8.33 -0.03
N GLU A 67 6.81 -8.95 -1.20
CA GLU A 67 6.38 -10.34 -1.30
C GLU A 67 7.35 -11.31 -0.64
N ASP A 68 8.65 -11.16 -0.86
CA ASP A 68 9.69 -12.03 -0.28
C ASP A 68 9.71 -11.90 1.25
N GLY A 69 9.58 -10.68 1.76
CA GLY A 69 9.53 -10.43 3.20
C GLY A 69 8.29 -11.04 3.84
N ARG A 70 7.13 -10.89 3.21
CA ARG A 70 5.87 -11.49 3.67
C ARG A 70 5.90 -13.01 3.62
N TYR A 71 6.44 -13.56 2.54
CA TYR A 71 6.61 -15.00 2.38
C TYR A 71 7.48 -15.59 3.50
N PHE A 72 8.60 -14.93 3.83
CA PHE A 72 9.46 -15.34 4.95
C PHE A 72 8.68 -15.48 6.27
N PHE A 73 7.86 -14.49 6.61
CA PHE A 73 7.05 -14.52 7.83
C PHE A 73 5.97 -15.61 7.80
N HIS A 74 5.29 -15.73 6.67
CA HIS A 74 4.25 -16.76 6.48
C HIS A 74 4.81 -18.18 6.64
N GLU A 75 5.95 -18.51 6.02
CA GLU A 75 6.64 -19.80 6.18
C GLU A 75 7.02 -20.07 7.64
N ASN A 76 7.20 -19.04 8.43
CA ASN A 76 7.44 -19.12 9.85
C ASN A 76 6.17 -19.09 10.71
N GLY A 77 4.97 -19.14 10.11
CA GLY A 77 3.69 -19.12 10.80
C GLY A 77 3.33 -17.78 11.43
N ILE A 78 3.79 -16.67 10.84
CA ILE A 78 3.52 -15.30 11.28
C ILE A 78 2.69 -14.61 10.19
N ASP A 79 1.38 -14.48 10.43
CA ASP A 79 0.44 -13.94 9.46
C ASP A 79 0.41 -12.41 9.42
N ASP A 80 0.69 -11.75 10.55
CA ASP A 80 0.79 -10.31 10.68
C ASP A 80 2.20 -9.88 11.12
N PRO A 81 3.13 -9.70 10.16
CA PRO A 81 4.50 -9.32 10.46
C PRO A 81 4.65 -7.97 11.18
N GLU A 82 3.83 -6.99 10.80
CA GLU A 82 3.92 -5.65 11.40
C GLU A 82 3.54 -5.68 12.88
N GLU A 83 2.42 -6.31 13.20
CA GLU A 83 1.98 -6.44 14.59
C GLU A 83 2.93 -7.30 15.42
N PHE A 84 3.41 -8.40 14.84
CA PHE A 84 4.38 -9.29 15.50
C PHE A 84 5.67 -8.56 15.88
N VAL A 85 6.28 -7.82 14.94
CA VAL A 85 7.51 -7.05 15.19
C VAL A 85 7.23 -5.90 16.14
N ARG A 86 6.12 -5.21 15.96
CA ARG A 86 5.72 -4.10 16.82
C ARG A 86 5.59 -4.52 18.28
N GLN A 87 4.92 -5.63 18.55
CA GLN A 87 4.73 -6.12 19.92
C GLN A 87 6.07 -6.42 20.60
N GLN A 88 7.00 -7.06 19.93
CA GLN A 88 8.29 -7.42 20.50
C GLN A 88 9.19 -6.19 20.69
N LEU A 89 9.19 -5.22 19.77
CA LEU A 89 9.90 -3.97 19.96
C LEU A 89 9.29 -3.12 21.08
N MET A 90 7.98 -2.98 21.13
CA MET A 90 7.31 -2.24 22.21
C MET A 90 7.51 -2.88 23.57
N ALA A 91 7.69 -4.18 23.64
CA ALA A 91 8.01 -4.87 24.89
C ALA A 91 9.38 -4.43 25.47
N THR A 92 10.31 -3.97 24.64
CA THR A 92 11.60 -3.43 25.09
C THR A 92 11.47 -2.11 25.87
N ASN A 93 10.37 -1.38 25.70
CA ASN A 93 10.07 -0.18 26.51
C ASN A 93 9.80 -0.52 27.98
N VAL A 94 9.40 -1.75 28.27
CA VAL A 94 9.08 -2.21 29.63
C VAL A 94 10.36 -2.74 30.30
N THR A 95 11.26 -1.84 30.64
CA THR A 95 12.50 -2.16 31.35
C THR A 95 12.50 -1.57 32.75
N LYS A 96 13.11 -2.28 33.72
CA LYS A 96 13.38 -1.76 35.07
C LYS A 96 14.65 -0.89 35.09
N ASP A 97 15.50 -1.03 34.08
CA ASP A 97 16.74 -0.28 33.97
C ASP A 97 16.46 1.18 33.63
N GLU A 98 17.37 2.07 34.06
CA GLU A 98 17.31 3.50 33.75
C GLU A 98 17.42 3.75 32.23
N ASN A 99 18.18 2.90 31.53
CA ASN A 99 18.42 3.02 30.11
C ASN A 99 17.58 1.98 29.34
N HIS A 100 17.12 2.40 28.16
CA HIS A 100 16.45 1.50 27.23
C HIS A 100 17.47 0.52 26.61
N PRO A 101 17.18 -0.79 26.47
CA PRO A 101 18.16 -1.78 26.05
C PRO A 101 18.67 -1.57 24.61
N LEU A 102 17.91 -0.89 23.76
CA LEU A 102 18.27 -0.64 22.36
C LEU A 102 18.76 0.80 22.09
N ILE A 103 18.69 1.71 23.08
CA ILE A 103 19.02 3.13 22.89
C ILE A 103 20.28 3.46 23.71
N SER A 104 21.39 3.83 23.03
CA SER A 104 22.65 4.15 23.69
C SER A 104 22.65 5.53 24.37
N TYR A 105 21.72 6.36 24.01
CA TYR A 105 21.62 7.71 24.59
C TYR A 105 21.00 7.69 25.98
N ARG A 106 21.40 8.64 26.80
CA ARG A 106 20.76 8.87 28.11
C ARG A 106 19.84 10.06 28.04
N PRO A 107 18.63 9.95 28.58
CA PRO A 107 17.72 11.10 28.67
C PRO A 107 18.31 12.20 29.55
N ARG A 108 18.10 13.45 29.20
CA ARG A 108 18.59 14.62 29.96
C ARG A 108 17.87 14.87 31.26
N ARG A 109 16.73 14.24 31.48
CA ARG A 109 15.88 14.39 32.66
C ARG A 109 15.55 13.02 33.25
N ASN A 110 14.81 13.03 34.34
CA ASN A 110 14.33 11.81 34.98
C ASN A 110 13.18 11.14 34.19
N ALA A 111 13.32 11.09 32.86
CA ALA A 111 12.43 10.45 31.88
C ALA A 111 13.15 9.25 31.26
N LYS A 112 12.44 8.43 30.53
CA LYS A 112 13.00 7.29 29.79
C LYS A 112 12.72 7.46 28.32
N PHE A 113 13.69 7.17 27.49
CA PHE A 113 13.44 6.99 26.06
C PHE A 113 12.53 5.79 25.85
N GLN A 114 11.57 5.96 24.95
CA GLN A 114 10.66 4.92 24.52
C GLN A 114 10.59 4.91 23.00
N ILE A 115 10.56 3.72 22.42
CA ILE A 115 10.26 3.53 21.00
C ILE A 115 8.76 3.80 20.80
N ASN A 116 8.40 4.61 19.80
CA ASN A 116 7.01 4.98 19.54
C ASN A 116 6.55 4.51 18.16
N LYS A 117 7.15 5.03 17.07
CA LYS A 117 6.79 4.63 15.71
C LYS A 117 7.75 3.57 15.20
N ILE A 118 7.20 2.61 14.51
CA ILE A 118 7.94 1.48 13.98
C ILE A 118 7.54 1.30 12.52
N LYS A 119 8.52 1.26 11.64
CA LYS A 119 8.34 0.95 10.23
C LYS A 119 9.12 -0.30 9.88
N LEU A 120 8.40 -1.38 9.61
CA LEU A 120 8.97 -2.62 9.12
C LEU A 120 9.21 -2.51 7.62
N LEU A 121 10.48 -2.57 7.20
CA LEU A 121 10.86 -2.43 5.80
C LEU A 121 10.79 -3.78 5.08
N ASN A 122 11.31 -4.83 5.72
CA ASN A 122 11.30 -6.20 5.24
C ASN A 122 11.54 -7.18 6.40
N HIS A 123 11.81 -8.45 6.10
CA HIS A 123 12.05 -9.48 7.13
C HIS A 123 13.35 -9.30 7.93
N ARG A 124 14.16 -8.26 7.65
CA ARG A 124 15.45 -7.99 8.32
C ARG A 124 15.60 -6.59 8.88
N TRP A 125 14.89 -5.60 8.32
CA TRP A 125 15.15 -4.20 8.59
C TRP A 125 13.94 -3.49 9.16
N VAL A 126 14.17 -2.76 10.22
CA VAL A 126 13.18 -1.92 10.91
C VAL A 126 13.79 -0.55 11.15
N ILE A 127 13.01 0.48 10.93
CA ILE A 127 13.30 1.85 11.39
C ILE A 127 12.29 2.19 12.48
N CYS A 128 12.81 2.74 13.58
CA CYS A 128 11.98 3.21 14.70
C CYS A 128 12.32 4.64 15.05
N ASP A 129 11.36 5.41 15.53
CA ASP A 129 11.65 6.59 16.31
C ASP A 129 11.63 6.27 17.82
N PHE A 130 12.32 7.09 18.60
CA PHE A 130 12.26 7.07 20.04
C PHE A 130 12.21 8.50 20.59
N SER A 131 11.63 8.66 21.78
CA SER A 131 11.58 9.95 22.45
C SER A 131 11.44 9.79 23.97
N ASP A 132 11.93 10.79 24.72
CA ASP A 132 11.66 10.96 26.16
C ASP A 132 10.62 12.06 26.45
N GLY A 133 9.98 12.57 25.36
CA GLY A 133 9.03 13.69 25.43
C GLY A 133 9.69 15.07 25.24
N LEU A 134 11.01 15.15 25.20
CA LEU A 134 11.79 16.36 24.91
C LEU A 134 12.66 16.18 23.70
N ASP A 135 13.54 15.21 23.77
CA ASP A 135 14.43 14.84 22.70
C ASP A 135 13.85 13.64 21.97
N TRP A 136 14.17 13.52 20.71
CA TRP A 136 13.76 12.40 19.88
C TRP A 136 14.91 11.92 19.01
N GLY A 137 14.79 10.73 18.51
CA GLY A 137 15.82 10.15 17.65
C GLY A 137 15.27 9.01 16.83
N GLU A 138 16.16 8.40 16.08
CA GLU A 138 15.84 7.29 15.18
C GLU A 138 16.83 6.14 15.39
N LEU A 139 16.35 4.93 15.17
CA LEU A 139 17.10 3.68 15.20
C LEU A 139 16.98 3.00 13.85
N LEU A 140 18.09 2.54 13.30
CA LEU A 140 18.12 1.53 12.24
C LEU A 140 18.47 0.19 12.88
N ILE A 141 17.53 -0.77 12.81
CA ILE A 141 17.63 -2.05 13.48
C ILE A 141 17.67 -3.18 12.44
N LYS A 142 18.61 -4.09 12.62
CA LYS A 142 18.57 -5.41 12.01
C LYS A 142 17.90 -6.37 12.97
N MET A 143 16.90 -7.09 12.50
CA MET A 143 16.23 -8.12 13.28
C MET A 143 16.54 -9.51 12.76
N THR A 144 16.50 -10.48 13.65
CA THR A 144 16.65 -11.90 13.36
C THR A 144 15.55 -12.66 14.07
N LEU A 145 14.82 -13.49 13.33
CA LEU A 145 13.82 -14.38 13.89
C LEU A 145 14.54 -15.62 14.43
N ASN A 146 14.34 -15.89 15.72
CA ASN A 146 14.90 -17.05 16.41
C ASN A 146 13.97 -18.28 16.23
N ASP A 147 14.51 -19.48 16.51
CA ASP A 147 13.75 -20.73 16.41
C ASP A 147 12.54 -20.79 17.36
N ASP A 148 12.61 -20.11 18.50
CA ASP A 148 11.54 -20.00 19.49
C ASP A 148 10.48 -18.93 19.16
N LYS A 149 10.53 -18.35 17.94
CA LYS A 149 9.65 -17.27 17.48
C LYS A 149 9.84 -15.94 18.23
N THR A 150 10.94 -15.74 18.93
CA THR A 150 11.34 -14.43 19.41
C THR A 150 12.17 -13.68 18.37
N LEU A 151 12.27 -12.36 18.50
CA LEU A 151 13.14 -11.53 17.67
C LEU A 151 14.36 -11.06 18.47
N SER A 152 15.53 -11.22 17.86
CA SER A 152 16.74 -10.53 18.30
C SER A 152 16.89 -9.23 17.52
N PHE A 153 17.26 -8.16 18.21
CA PHE A 153 17.42 -6.80 17.65
C PHE A 153 18.87 -6.36 17.77
N ASP A 154 19.47 -6.03 16.65
CA ASP A 154 20.83 -5.50 16.54
C ASP A 154 20.74 -4.08 15.98
N VAL A 155 21.05 -3.08 16.82
CA VAL A 155 21.00 -1.68 16.43
C VAL A 155 22.25 -1.36 15.64
N LEU A 156 22.09 -1.05 14.36
CA LEU A 156 23.19 -0.77 13.45
C LEU A 156 23.62 0.69 13.52
N ASP A 157 22.65 1.58 13.66
CA ASP A 157 22.89 3.01 13.78
C ASP A 157 21.76 3.69 14.55
N GLN A 158 22.08 4.83 15.16
CA GLN A 158 21.12 5.63 15.89
C GLN A 158 21.51 7.10 15.91
N THR A 159 20.53 7.96 15.79
CA THR A 159 20.71 9.41 15.83
C THR A 159 19.77 10.04 16.84
N LEU A 160 20.31 10.96 17.64
CA LEU A 160 19.53 11.76 18.60
C LEU A 160 19.43 13.20 18.12
N TYR A 161 18.22 13.70 18.03
CA TYR A 161 17.91 15.10 17.73
C TYR A 161 17.55 15.84 19.02
N VAL A 162 18.47 16.67 19.46
CA VAL A 162 18.32 17.43 20.70
C VAL A 162 17.48 18.67 20.44
N SER A 163 16.36 18.84 21.15
CA SER A 163 15.59 20.07 21.06
C SER A 163 16.39 21.24 21.61
N GLU A 164 16.51 22.31 20.81
CA GLU A 164 17.05 23.56 21.30
C GLU A 164 16.08 24.12 22.36
N GLN A 165 16.54 24.20 23.60
CA GLN A 165 15.79 24.94 24.60
C GLN A 165 15.91 26.42 24.23
N LYS A 166 14.80 27.03 23.77
CA LYS A 166 14.69 28.48 23.75
C LYS A 166 14.88 29.00 25.19
N PRO A 167 15.81 29.93 25.36
CA PRO A 167 16.05 30.54 26.68
C PRO A 167 14.81 31.26 27.24
#